data_57beb875e77f40124d42bcc129ca45ed
#
_entry.id   57beb875e77f40124d42bcc129ca45ed
#
_cell.length_a   1.000
_cell.length_b   1.000
_cell.length_c   1.000
_cell.angle_alpha   90.00
_cell.angle_beta   90.00
_cell.angle_gamma   90.00
#
_symmetry.space_group_name_H-M   'P 1'
#
loop_
_entity.id
_entity.type
_entity.pdbx_description
1 polymer ?
#
loop_
_entity_poly.entity_id
_entity_poly.type
_entity_poly.pdbx_seq_one_letter_code
_entity_poly.pdbx_strand_id
1 'polypeptide(L)'
;MHKNPELSMQEEETAKFIADQVKSFGYKVETGIGKYGIVASLKVGDSDKSIGLRADFDALPIQEVNDLPYKSKKEGVAHLCGHDGHTSMLLAAGKYLAETRNFNGTVRLIFQPAEETMEGAPAMIDDGLFEKFPVDAVFGMHNMPGLKLGQFYFTDGEVMAAVDNWEIEITGKGSHGAMPEHGIDPIVAGSSLVMALQSIVS
;
A
#
# COMPACT_ATOMS: atom_id res chain seq x y z
N MET A 1 -14.86 0.00 -3.34
CA MET A 1 -13.44 -0.19 -3.65
C MET A 1 -13.26 -1.46 -4.47
N HIS A 2 -13.45 -2.67 -3.96
CA HIS A 2 -13.17 -3.92 -4.67
C HIS A 2 -13.71 -4.01 -6.11
N LYS A 3 -14.97 -3.59 -6.34
CA LYS A 3 -15.57 -3.56 -7.69
C LYS A 3 -14.96 -2.53 -8.65
N ASN A 4 -14.36 -1.47 -8.14
CA ASN A 4 -13.82 -0.35 -8.91
C ASN A 4 -12.41 -0.03 -8.38
N PRO A 5 -11.45 -0.95 -8.54
CA PRO A 5 -10.08 -0.77 -8.04
C PRO A 5 -9.33 0.29 -8.86
N GLU A 6 -8.37 0.94 -8.24
CA GLU A 6 -7.48 1.90 -8.89
C GLU A 6 -6.02 1.58 -8.58
N LEU A 7 -5.17 1.71 -9.59
CA LEU A 7 -3.74 1.44 -9.45
C LEU A 7 -3.03 2.53 -8.66
N SER A 8 -1.84 2.21 -8.16
CA SER A 8 -0.93 3.13 -7.49
C SER A 8 -0.78 4.44 -8.28
N MET A 9 -0.85 5.58 -7.59
CA MET A 9 -0.83 6.94 -8.14
C MET A 9 -1.95 7.28 -9.14
N GLN A 10 -3.06 6.50 -9.14
CA GLN A 10 -4.25 6.71 -9.96
C GLN A 10 -5.55 6.59 -9.14
N GLU A 11 -5.46 6.65 -7.81
CA GLU A 11 -6.55 6.33 -6.86
C GLU A 11 -7.49 7.53 -6.60
N GLU A 12 -7.85 8.29 -7.64
CA GLU A 12 -8.61 9.54 -7.53
C GLU A 12 -10.02 9.34 -6.95
N GLU A 13 -10.79 8.41 -7.50
CA GLU A 13 -12.16 8.15 -7.06
C GLU A 13 -12.19 7.45 -5.69
N THR A 14 -11.23 6.58 -5.45
CA THR A 14 -11.07 5.91 -4.15
C THR A 14 -10.73 6.90 -3.05
N ALA A 15 -9.78 7.81 -3.31
CA ALA A 15 -9.41 8.86 -2.37
C ALA A 15 -10.59 9.78 -2.05
N LYS A 16 -11.34 10.17 -3.08
CA LYS A 16 -12.56 10.97 -2.90
C LYS A 16 -13.61 10.23 -2.06
N PHE A 17 -13.86 8.96 -2.35
CA PHE A 17 -14.78 8.13 -1.58
C PHE A 17 -14.39 8.07 -0.10
N ILE A 18 -13.11 7.80 0.19
CA ILE A 18 -12.59 7.73 1.57
C ILE A 18 -12.77 9.07 2.27
N ALA A 19 -12.38 10.18 1.62
CA ALA A 19 -12.51 11.51 2.17
C ALA A 19 -13.96 11.86 2.51
N ASP A 20 -14.91 11.54 1.64
CA ASP A 20 -16.34 11.77 1.87
C ASP A 20 -16.85 10.94 3.05
N GLN A 21 -16.42 9.68 3.21
CA GLN A 21 -16.80 8.82 4.34
C GLN A 21 -16.31 9.42 5.67
N VAL A 22 -15.01 9.70 5.81
CA VAL A 22 -14.46 10.20 7.08
C VAL A 22 -14.98 11.61 7.42
N LYS A 23 -15.27 12.42 6.41
CA LYS A 23 -15.92 13.71 6.59
C LYS A 23 -17.34 13.56 7.14
N SER A 24 -18.10 12.57 6.65
CA SER A 24 -19.44 12.27 7.16
C SER A 24 -19.44 11.80 8.61
N PHE A 25 -18.34 11.24 9.11
CA PHE A 25 -18.16 10.84 10.50
C PHE A 25 -17.79 12.04 11.43
N GLY A 26 -17.54 13.21 10.84
CA GLY A 26 -17.22 14.43 11.61
C GLY A 26 -15.72 14.67 11.84
N TYR A 27 -14.84 14.03 11.08
CA TYR A 27 -13.41 14.32 11.08
C TYR A 27 -13.11 15.64 10.35
N LYS A 28 -12.05 16.34 10.76
CA LYS A 28 -11.38 17.35 9.95
C LYS A 28 -10.53 16.61 8.92
N VAL A 29 -10.79 16.82 7.63
CA VAL A 29 -10.18 16.06 6.53
C VAL A 29 -9.31 16.96 5.67
N GLU A 30 -8.07 16.54 5.46
CA GLU A 30 -7.13 17.11 4.49
C GLU A 30 -6.84 16.05 3.43
N THR A 31 -6.87 16.46 2.17
CA THR A 31 -6.68 15.58 0.99
C THR A 31 -5.53 16.08 0.12
N GLY A 32 -5.05 15.25 -0.78
CA GLY A 32 -4.01 15.63 -1.72
C GLY A 32 -2.59 15.58 -1.16
N ILE A 33 -2.39 14.96 -0.01
CA ILE A 33 -1.08 14.80 0.61
C ILE A 33 -0.33 13.70 -0.14
N GLY A 34 0.79 14.05 -0.79
CA GLY A 34 1.48 13.11 -1.68
C GLY A 34 0.57 12.67 -2.84
N LYS A 35 -0.19 13.61 -3.43
CA LYS A 35 -1.13 13.48 -4.54
C LYS A 35 -2.53 12.97 -4.11
N TYR A 36 -2.67 11.75 -3.59
CA TYR A 36 -3.97 11.15 -3.25
C TYR A 36 -4.12 10.79 -1.77
N GLY A 37 -3.09 10.98 -0.97
CA GLY A 37 -3.14 10.69 0.45
C GLY A 37 -4.15 11.57 1.21
N ILE A 38 -4.71 11.01 2.27
CA ILE A 38 -5.74 11.64 3.09
C ILE A 38 -5.33 11.55 4.56
N VAL A 39 -5.47 12.65 5.29
CA VAL A 39 -5.39 12.65 6.75
C VAL A 39 -6.70 13.18 7.31
N ALA A 40 -7.35 12.37 8.14
CA ALA A 40 -8.56 12.75 8.85
C ALA A 40 -8.28 12.82 10.35
N SER A 41 -8.51 13.97 10.98
CA SER A 41 -8.16 14.24 12.37
C SER A 41 -9.41 14.43 13.23
N LEU A 42 -9.42 13.77 14.40
CA LEU A 42 -10.45 13.94 15.43
C LEU A 42 -9.76 14.14 16.78
N LYS A 43 -10.03 15.28 17.42
CA LYS A 43 -9.58 15.56 18.80
C LYS A 43 -10.76 15.42 19.77
N VAL A 44 -10.49 14.75 20.89
CA VAL A 44 -11.42 14.61 22.03
C VAL A 44 -10.66 14.94 23.30
N GLY A 45 -11.28 15.73 24.16
CA GLY A 45 -10.66 16.15 25.41
C GLY A 45 -9.52 17.18 25.23
N ASP A 46 -8.62 17.24 26.20
CA ASP A 46 -7.59 18.27 26.37
C ASP A 46 -6.15 17.76 26.25
N SER A 47 -5.94 16.45 26.16
CA SER A 47 -4.60 15.87 26.01
C SER A 47 -3.95 16.28 24.70
N ASP A 48 -2.65 16.51 24.73
CA ASP A 48 -1.82 16.78 23.55
C ASP A 48 -1.28 15.51 22.89
N LYS A 49 -1.61 14.34 23.46
CA LYS A 49 -1.21 13.04 22.86
C LYS A 49 -1.95 12.78 21.56
N SER A 50 -1.24 12.14 20.64
CA SER A 50 -1.78 11.84 19.32
C SER A 50 -1.28 10.51 18.77
N ILE A 51 -2.16 9.80 18.07
CA ILE A 51 -1.81 8.58 17.34
C ILE A 51 -2.26 8.67 15.88
N GLY A 52 -1.48 8.03 15.00
CA GLY A 52 -1.84 7.76 13.62
C GLY A 52 -2.30 6.31 13.46
N LEU A 53 -3.42 6.12 12.75
CA LEU A 53 -3.88 4.81 12.30
C LEU A 53 -3.81 4.80 10.78
N ARG A 54 -3.04 3.87 10.19
CA ARG A 54 -2.72 3.85 8.76
C ARG A 54 -3.43 2.70 8.05
N ALA A 55 -3.96 2.98 6.88
CA ALA A 55 -4.33 2.00 5.86
C ALA A 55 -3.87 2.47 4.48
N ASP A 56 -3.56 1.54 3.62
CA ASP A 56 -3.35 1.73 2.20
C ASP A 56 -4.64 1.49 1.42
N PHE A 57 -4.69 1.87 0.12
CA PHE A 57 -5.92 1.75 -0.66
C PHE A 57 -5.73 1.55 -2.17
N ASP A 58 -4.51 1.36 -2.65
CA ASP A 58 -4.21 1.06 -4.06
C ASP A 58 -4.45 -0.42 -4.40
N ALA A 59 -4.60 -0.71 -5.69
CA ALA A 59 -4.84 -2.03 -6.26
C ALA A 59 -3.67 -2.48 -7.14
N LEU A 60 -3.68 -3.76 -7.50
CA LEU A 60 -2.65 -4.42 -8.30
C LEU A 60 -3.05 -4.50 -9.78
N PRO A 61 -2.07 -4.46 -10.71
CA PRO A 61 -2.28 -4.69 -12.15
C PRO A 61 -2.40 -6.20 -12.45
N ILE A 62 -3.40 -6.84 -11.84
CA ILE A 62 -3.64 -8.29 -11.93
C ILE A 62 -5.09 -8.54 -12.30
N GLN A 63 -5.33 -9.46 -13.26
CA GLN A 63 -6.69 -9.87 -13.62
C GLN A 63 -7.30 -10.73 -12.50
N GLU A 64 -8.41 -10.30 -11.94
CA GLU A 64 -9.15 -11.10 -10.98
C GLU A 64 -9.84 -12.27 -11.68
N VAL A 65 -9.54 -13.50 -11.21
CA VAL A 65 -10.13 -14.74 -11.73
C VAL A 65 -11.20 -15.33 -10.82
N ASN A 66 -11.37 -14.77 -9.61
CA ASN A 66 -12.39 -15.23 -8.68
C ASN A 66 -13.80 -15.01 -9.23
N ASP A 67 -14.73 -15.90 -8.88
CA ASP A 67 -16.15 -15.76 -9.18
C ASP A 67 -16.88 -15.23 -7.93
N LEU A 68 -16.81 -13.92 -7.74
CA LEU A 68 -17.39 -13.23 -6.59
C LEU A 68 -18.45 -12.22 -7.04
N PRO A 69 -19.55 -12.04 -6.29
CA PRO A 69 -20.59 -11.08 -6.63
C PRO A 69 -20.11 -9.61 -6.59
N TYR A 70 -18.96 -9.35 -6.01
CA TYR A 70 -18.30 -8.05 -5.93
C TYR A 70 -16.97 -8.00 -6.67
N LYS A 71 -16.68 -8.95 -7.54
CA LYS A 71 -15.51 -9.00 -8.43
C LYS A 71 -15.23 -7.65 -9.09
N SER A 72 -13.95 -7.38 -9.33
CA SER A 72 -13.50 -6.20 -10.08
C SER A 72 -14.24 -6.09 -11.43
N LYS A 73 -14.64 -4.87 -11.74
CA LYS A 73 -15.22 -4.48 -13.05
C LYS A 73 -14.18 -3.89 -14.00
N LYS A 74 -12.95 -3.68 -13.51
CA LYS A 74 -11.83 -3.20 -14.32
C LYS A 74 -10.98 -4.37 -14.78
N GLU A 75 -10.85 -4.52 -16.10
CA GLU A 75 -10.00 -5.55 -16.68
C GLU A 75 -8.54 -5.30 -16.29
N GLY A 76 -7.85 -6.36 -15.88
CA GLY A 76 -6.43 -6.30 -15.50
C GLY A 76 -6.12 -5.56 -14.20
N VAL A 77 -7.13 -5.17 -13.42
CA VAL A 77 -6.92 -4.47 -12.14
C VAL A 77 -7.78 -5.07 -11.04
N ALA A 78 -7.19 -5.40 -9.90
CA ALA A 78 -7.93 -5.96 -8.76
C ALA A 78 -7.26 -5.68 -7.41
N HIS A 79 -8.08 -5.63 -6.34
CA HIS A 79 -7.58 -5.69 -4.98
C HIS A 79 -7.28 -7.15 -4.61
N LEU A 80 -6.01 -7.54 -4.67
CA LEU A 80 -5.54 -8.90 -4.33
C LEU A 80 -4.47 -8.90 -3.23
N CYS A 81 -4.10 -7.72 -2.70
CA CYS A 81 -3.29 -7.59 -1.49
C CYS A 81 -4.15 -7.29 -0.23
N GLY A 82 -5.41 -6.92 -0.40
CA GLY A 82 -6.36 -6.70 0.70
C GLY A 82 -6.48 -5.25 1.17
N HIS A 83 -5.97 -4.28 0.40
CA HIS A 83 -6.01 -2.86 0.76
C HIS A 83 -7.43 -2.29 0.86
N ASP A 84 -8.38 -2.83 0.11
CA ASP A 84 -9.81 -2.53 0.28
C ASP A 84 -10.35 -2.99 1.65
N GLY A 85 -9.84 -4.11 2.16
CA GLY A 85 -10.09 -4.58 3.51
C GLY A 85 -9.45 -3.68 4.57
N HIS A 86 -8.18 -3.28 4.39
CA HIS A 86 -7.48 -2.37 5.31
C HIS A 86 -8.21 -1.05 5.43
N THR A 87 -8.58 -0.43 4.30
CA THR A 87 -9.38 0.80 4.27
C THR A 87 -10.73 0.62 4.95
N SER A 88 -11.42 -0.51 4.70
CA SER A 88 -12.73 -0.79 5.32
C SER A 88 -12.62 -0.92 6.83
N MET A 89 -11.58 -1.59 7.33
CA MET A 89 -11.30 -1.70 8.76
C MET A 89 -11.00 -0.34 9.39
N LEU A 90 -10.19 0.49 8.74
CA LEU A 90 -9.86 1.82 9.25
C LEU A 90 -11.08 2.76 9.24
N LEU A 91 -11.91 2.70 8.19
CA LEU A 91 -13.19 3.43 8.15
C LEU A 91 -14.13 3.01 9.28
N ALA A 92 -14.25 1.70 9.53
CA ALA A 92 -15.07 1.19 10.63
C ALA A 92 -14.56 1.63 12.00
N ALA A 93 -13.25 1.54 12.24
CA ALA A 93 -12.60 2.04 13.45
C ALA A 93 -12.80 3.55 13.62
N GLY A 94 -12.62 4.32 12.53
CA GLY A 94 -12.82 5.76 12.54
C GLY A 94 -14.27 6.14 12.87
N LYS A 95 -15.25 5.46 12.31
CA LYS A 95 -16.66 5.66 12.64
C LYS A 95 -16.93 5.38 14.11
N TYR A 96 -16.46 4.25 14.62
CA TYR A 96 -16.61 3.88 16.03
C TYR A 96 -15.99 4.92 16.97
N LEU A 97 -14.78 5.39 16.69
CA LEU A 97 -14.10 6.41 17.50
C LEU A 97 -14.85 7.76 17.47
N ALA A 98 -15.42 8.13 16.34
CA ALA A 98 -16.22 9.37 16.22
C ALA A 98 -17.53 9.30 16.98
N GLU A 99 -18.20 8.14 16.98
CA GLU A 99 -19.48 7.93 17.69
C GLU A 99 -19.29 7.82 19.19
N THR A 100 -18.30 7.05 19.65
CA THR A 100 -18.08 6.78 21.08
C THR A 100 -17.31 7.89 21.80
N ARG A 101 -16.37 8.53 21.12
CA ARG A 101 -15.46 9.54 21.69
C ARG A 101 -14.78 9.11 23.00
N ASN A 102 -14.59 7.82 23.19
CA ASN A 102 -14.04 7.25 24.42
C ASN A 102 -12.51 7.24 24.41
N PHE A 103 -11.90 8.43 24.25
CA PHE A 103 -10.46 8.64 24.33
C PHE A 103 -10.17 10.11 24.71
N ASN A 104 -8.91 10.38 25.09
CA ASN A 104 -8.44 11.74 25.37
C ASN A 104 -7.16 12.00 24.57
N GLY A 105 -7.25 12.88 23.55
CA GLY A 105 -6.15 13.20 22.64
C GLY A 105 -6.62 13.37 21.20
N THR A 106 -5.72 13.17 20.26
CA THR A 106 -5.99 13.26 18.82
C THR A 106 -5.78 11.92 18.15
N VAL A 107 -6.76 11.45 17.39
CA VAL A 107 -6.62 10.34 16.44
C VAL A 107 -6.53 10.90 15.03
N ARG A 108 -5.54 10.45 14.28
CA ARG A 108 -5.36 10.73 12.86
C ARG A 108 -5.51 9.45 12.05
N LEU A 109 -6.51 9.41 11.18
CA LEU A 109 -6.64 8.34 10.19
C LEU A 109 -5.82 8.74 8.98
N ILE A 110 -4.82 7.93 8.63
CA ILE A 110 -3.88 8.18 7.54
C ILE A 110 -4.18 7.14 6.45
N PHE A 111 -4.73 7.61 5.32
CA PHE A 111 -4.95 6.74 4.17
C PHE A 111 -3.84 7.01 3.15
N GLN A 112 -3.01 5.99 2.93
CA GLN A 112 -1.83 6.06 2.10
C GLN A 112 -2.10 5.48 0.72
N PRO A 113 -1.86 6.23 -0.39
CA PRO A 113 -1.88 5.70 -1.75
C PRO A 113 -0.60 4.92 -2.06
N ALA A 114 -0.56 4.24 -3.21
CA ALA A 114 0.64 3.74 -3.86
C ALA A 114 1.60 2.97 -2.94
N GLU A 115 1.07 2.02 -2.18
CA GLU A 115 1.89 1.12 -1.35
C GLU A 115 2.66 0.14 -2.23
N GLU A 116 1.98 -0.45 -3.23
CA GLU A 116 2.51 -1.49 -4.12
C GLU A 116 3.71 -1.04 -4.98
N THR A 117 3.81 0.26 -5.23
CA THR A 117 4.96 0.87 -5.93
C THR A 117 5.97 1.53 -4.99
N MET A 118 5.73 1.48 -3.67
CA MET A 118 6.54 2.12 -2.63
C MET A 118 6.68 3.64 -2.77
N GLU A 119 5.82 4.29 -3.55
CA GLU A 119 5.87 5.73 -3.82
C GLU A 119 5.04 6.56 -2.84
N GLY A 120 3.94 6.00 -2.34
CA GLY A 120 2.93 6.77 -1.61
C GLY A 120 3.40 7.30 -0.26
N ALA A 121 4.06 6.46 0.55
CA ALA A 121 4.55 6.91 1.86
C ALA A 121 5.64 7.98 1.74
N PRO A 122 6.69 7.83 0.89
CA PRO A 122 7.64 8.90 0.64
C PRO A 122 6.97 10.19 0.15
N ALA A 123 6.07 10.11 -0.82
CA ALA A 123 5.37 11.29 -1.35
C ALA A 123 4.57 12.02 -0.27
N MET A 124 3.89 11.30 0.62
CA MET A 124 3.17 11.93 1.74
C MET A 124 4.13 12.57 2.76
N ILE A 125 5.27 11.94 3.04
CA ILE A 125 6.29 12.46 3.96
C ILE A 125 6.93 13.72 3.36
N ASP A 126 7.32 13.69 2.10
CA ASP A 126 7.92 14.83 1.40
C ASP A 126 6.96 16.02 1.30
N ASP A 127 5.64 15.76 1.24
CA ASP A 127 4.59 16.81 1.33
C ASP A 127 4.31 17.27 2.76
N GLY A 128 5.11 16.85 3.74
CA GLY A 128 5.05 17.33 5.13
C GLY A 128 3.98 16.65 5.98
N LEU A 129 3.76 15.33 5.78
CA LEU A 129 2.77 14.57 6.55
C LEU A 129 2.93 14.77 8.07
N PHE A 130 4.12 14.56 8.61
CA PHE A 130 4.34 14.60 10.06
C PHE A 130 4.60 16.01 10.60
N GLU A 131 5.00 16.96 9.76
CA GLU A 131 5.11 18.37 10.09
C GLU A 131 3.71 19.02 10.25
N LYS A 132 2.80 18.70 9.33
CA LYS A 132 1.43 19.20 9.32
C LYS A 132 0.52 18.45 10.32
N PHE A 133 0.79 17.16 10.50
CA PHE A 133 -0.04 16.25 11.30
C PHE A 133 0.81 15.40 12.26
N PRO A 134 1.47 16.05 13.25
CA PRO A 134 2.33 15.31 14.17
C PRO A 134 1.56 14.25 14.96
N VAL A 135 2.22 13.10 15.17
CA VAL A 135 1.73 11.98 15.98
C VAL A 135 2.84 11.41 16.86
N ASP A 136 2.49 10.93 18.04
CA ASP A 136 3.45 10.26 18.95
C ASP A 136 3.80 8.83 18.47
N ALA A 137 2.87 8.18 17.77
CA ALA A 137 3.05 6.85 17.19
C ALA A 137 2.11 6.62 16.00
N VAL A 138 2.52 5.73 15.09
CA VAL A 138 1.70 5.27 13.97
C VAL A 138 1.50 3.76 14.08
N PHE A 139 0.28 3.32 13.86
CA PHE A 139 -0.10 1.90 13.82
C PHE A 139 -0.69 1.57 12.44
N GLY A 140 -0.23 0.47 11.88
CA GLY A 140 -0.79 -0.11 10.66
C GLY A 140 -1.09 -1.59 10.89
N MET A 141 -2.02 -2.12 10.11
CA MET A 141 -2.41 -3.53 10.18
C MET A 141 -2.55 -4.06 8.76
N HIS A 142 -2.05 -5.27 8.53
CA HIS A 142 -2.25 -6.00 7.28
C HIS A 142 -3.11 -7.23 7.55
N ASN A 143 -4.12 -7.49 6.72
CA ASN A 143 -4.82 -8.77 6.73
C ASN A 143 -3.90 -9.88 6.21
N MET A 144 -3.99 -11.06 6.80
CA MET A 144 -3.13 -12.18 6.42
C MET A 144 -4.00 -13.43 6.19
N PRO A 145 -4.19 -13.87 4.93
CA PRO A 145 -4.91 -15.10 4.62
C PRO A 145 -4.27 -16.31 5.29
N GLY A 146 -5.12 -17.27 5.70
CA GLY A 146 -4.67 -18.50 6.36
C GLY A 146 -4.50 -18.40 7.87
N LEU A 147 -4.56 -17.23 8.47
CA LEU A 147 -4.59 -17.05 9.91
C LEU A 147 -6.04 -17.10 10.45
N LYS A 148 -6.19 -17.40 11.73
CA LYS A 148 -7.52 -17.48 12.35
C LYS A 148 -8.18 -16.11 12.42
N LEU A 149 -9.43 -16.03 11.99
CA LEU A 149 -10.25 -14.82 12.07
C LEU A 149 -10.34 -14.31 13.52
N GLY A 150 -10.22 -13.00 13.69
CA GLY A 150 -10.35 -12.34 14.99
C GLY A 150 -9.09 -12.42 15.88
N GLN A 151 -7.99 -12.90 15.35
CA GLN A 151 -6.69 -12.90 16.06
C GLN A 151 -5.78 -11.82 15.48
N PHE A 152 -4.97 -11.22 16.36
CA PHE A 152 -3.90 -10.29 16.01
C PHE A 152 -2.56 -10.98 16.23
N TYR A 153 -1.65 -10.78 15.30
CA TYR A 153 -0.30 -11.32 15.36
C TYR A 153 0.69 -10.16 15.42
N PHE A 154 1.63 -10.26 16.32
CA PHE A 154 2.67 -9.26 16.55
C PHE A 154 4.03 -9.97 16.56
N THR A 155 5.05 -9.29 16.07
CA THR A 155 6.43 -9.73 16.12
C THR A 155 7.27 -8.61 16.74
N ASP A 156 8.13 -8.94 17.66
CA ASP A 156 9.14 -8.01 18.18
C ASP A 156 10.27 -7.91 17.15
N GLY A 157 10.57 -6.70 16.69
CA GLY A 157 11.56 -6.41 15.65
C GLY A 157 10.99 -6.31 14.25
N GLU A 158 11.75 -6.69 13.25
CA GLU A 158 11.39 -6.57 11.84
C GLU A 158 10.27 -7.55 11.48
N VAL A 159 9.20 -7.01 10.88
CA VAL A 159 8.02 -7.80 10.46
C VAL A 159 8.07 -8.11 8.96
N MET A 160 8.60 -7.18 8.17
CA MET A 160 8.61 -7.24 6.70
C MET A 160 10.04 -7.27 6.18
N ALA A 161 10.27 -8.00 5.08
CA ALA A 161 11.54 -8.00 4.38
C ALA A 161 11.76 -6.68 3.63
N ALA A 162 13.02 -6.31 3.44
CA ALA A 162 13.39 -5.26 2.51
C ALA A 162 13.18 -5.73 1.05
N VAL A 163 12.85 -4.80 0.18
CA VAL A 163 12.68 -5.04 -1.26
C VAL A 163 13.60 -4.12 -2.03
N ASP A 164 14.35 -4.70 -2.98
CA ASP A 164 15.20 -3.96 -3.91
C ASP A 164 14.79 -4.33 -5.34
N ASN A 165 14.50 -3.34 -6.18
CA ASN A 165 14.20 -3.52 -7.59
C ASN A 165 15.47 -3.28 -8.42
N TRP A 166 15.79 -4.23 -9.27
CA TRP A 166 16.99 -4.21 -10.11
C TRP A 166 16.61 -4.36 -11.57
N GLU A 167 17.17 -3.53 -12.42
CA GLU A 167 17.11 -3.68 -13.87
C GLU A 167 18.49 -3.99 -14.40
N ILE A 168 18.60 -5.08 -15.17
CA ILE A 168 19.88 -5.53 -15.75
C ILE A 168 19.72 -5.66 -17.24
N GLU A 169 20.37 -4.78 -18.00
CA GLU A 169 20.46 -4.87 -19.46
C GLU A 169 21.68 -5.69 -19.87
N ILE A 170 21.46 -6.72 -20.70
CA ILE A 170 22.55 -7.56 -21.23
C ILE A 170 22.61 -7.39 -22.74
N THR A 171 23.63 -6.70 -23.21
CA THR A 171 23.88 -6.46 -24.63
C THR A 171 24.76 -7.56 -25.22
N GLY A 172 24.22 -8.32 -26.14
CA GLY A 172 24.92 -9.38 -26.86
C GLY A 172 25.62 -8.88 -28.14
N LYS A 173 26.26 -9.83 -28.84
CA LYS A 173 26.85 -9.61 -30.16
C LYS A 173 26.36 -10.70 -31.11
N GLY A 174 25.70 -10.30 -32.21
CA GLY A 174 25.26 -11.22 -33.24
C GLY A 174 26.42 -11.88 -33.99
N SER A 175 26.23 -13.11 -34.43
CA SER A 175 27.16 -13.88 -35.27
C SER A 175 26.42 -14.73 -36.26
N HIS A 176 27.15 -15.31 -37.22
CA HIS A 176 26.59 -16.35 -38.11
C HIS A 176 26.26 -17.62 -37.30
N GLY A 177 25.12 -18.25 -37.56
CA GLY A 177 24.67 -19.42 -36.79
C GLY A 177 25.65 -20.59 -36.77
N ALA A 178 26.49 -20.74 -37.83
CA ALA A 178 27.56 -21.75 -37.90
C ALA A 178 28.90 -21.29 -37.29
N MET A 179 28.95 -20.07 -36.72
CA MET A 179 30.16 -19.47 -36.13
C MET A 179 29.80 -18.80 -34.79
N PRO A 180 29.26 -19.54 -33.81
CA PRO A 180 28.80 -18.99 -32.54
C PRO A 180 29.94 -18.40 -31.72
N GLU A 181 31.18 -18.87 -31.91
CA GLU A 181 32.40 -18.38 -31.26
C GLU A 181 32.72 -16.90 -31.58
N HIS A 182 32.11 -16.32 -32.63
CA HIS A 182 32.25 -14.92 -33.00
C HIS A 182 31.19 -14.02 -32.36
N GLY A 183 30.20 -14.61 -31.71
CA GLY A 183 29.09 -13.91 -31.05
C GLY A 183 29.22 -13.86 -29.54
N ILE A 184 28.28 -13.14 -28.93
CA ILE A 184 28.02 -13.17 -27.48
C ILE A 184 26.52 -13.35 -27.32
N ASP A 185 26.11 -14.52 -26.82
CA ASP A 185 24.71 -14.83 -26.63
C ASP A 185 24.21 -14.24 -25.29
N PRO A 186 23.33 -13.22 -25.31
CA PRO A 186 22.84 -12.59 -24.10
C PRO A 186 21.90 -13.52 -23.31
N ILE A 187 21.27 -14.49 -23.95
CA ILE A 187 20.40 -15.47 -23.28
C ILE A 187 21.22 -16.42 -22.40
N VAL A 188 22.35 -16.90 -22.90
CA VAL A 188 23.27 -17.75 -22.11
C VAL A 188 23.85 -16.96 -20.93
N ALA A 189 24.29 -15.71 -21.16
CA ALA A 189 24.79 -14.85 -20.10
C ALA A 189 23.70 -14.56 -19.06
N GLY A 190 22.50 -14.20 -19.47
CA GLY A 190 21.36 -13.93 -18.58
C GLY A 190 20.93 -15.14 -17.77
N SER A 191 20.88 -16.32 -18.42
CA SER A 191 20.55 -17.57 -17.73
C SER A 191 21.58 -17.92 -16.66
N SER A 192 22.86 -17.72 -16.96
CA SER A 192 23.96 -17.94 -15.99
C SER A 192 23.86 -16.97 -14.82
N LEU A 193 23.53 -15.69 -15.07
CA LEU A 193 23.30 -14.68 -14.05
C LEU A 193 22.14 -15.07 -13.13
N VAL A 194 20.99 -15.47 -13.68
CA VAL A 194 19.83 -15.91 -12.90
C VAL A 194 20.20 -17.07 -11.98
N MET A 195 20.94 -18.05 -12.48
CA MET A 195 21.39 -19.19 -11.67
C MET A 195 22.37 -18.78 -10.58
N ALA A 196 23.28 -17.85 -10.87
CA ALA A 196 24.25 -17.35 -9.88
C ALA A 196 23.55 -16.56 -8.75
N LEU A 197 22.52 -15.77 -9.08
CA LEU A 197 21.74 -14.99 -8.10
C LEU A 197 21.01 -15.90 -7.10
N GLN A 198 20.66 -17.14 -7.47
CA GLN A 198 20.02 -18.08 -6.54
C GLN A 198 20.90 -18.41 -5.33
N SER A 199 22.21 -18.31 -5.45
CA SER A 199 23.14 -18.55 -4.34
C SER A 199 23.07 -17.49 -3.22
N ILE A 200 22.43 -16.35 -3.49
CA ILE A 200 22.21 -15.28 -2.48
C ILE A 200 21.03 -15.66 -1.57
N VAL A 201 20.05 -16.39 -2.10
CA VAL A 201 18.80 -16.75 -1.40
C VAL A 201 18.92 -18.08 -0.65
N SER A 202 19.80 -18.96 -1.08
CA SER A 202 19.97 -20.33 -0.55
C SER A 202 21.03 -20.44 0.56
#